data_09691ae043e773c4989e43d79996f000
#
_entry.id   09691ae043e773c4989e43d79996f000
#
_cell.length_a   1.000
_cell.length_b   1.000
_cell.length_c   1.000
_cell.angle_alpha   90.00
_cell.angle_beta   90.00
_cell.angle_gamma   90.00
#
_symmetry.space_group_name_H-M   'P 1'
#
loop_
_entity.id
_entity.type
_entity.pdbx_description
1 polymer ?
#
loop_
_entity_poly.entity_id
_entity_poly.type
_entity_poly.pdbx_seq_one_letter_code
_entity_poly.pdbx_strand_id
1 'polypeptide(L)'
;MFKVVVAAAALSDGEYTEDSVLPGPAALDLPLTSATLPNHDDVPCSPTGEVTLKQAMVVSCNPAFGDLGMKIGADALREQAAKFGFGDSPSVPMRVTPSSVPAELDAPQLAQSSIGQYDVRVTPMQMAMVAAGVANRGTVMSPYLVQSVIGSDLSVIESADPTELSQAVSPRVADELTDMLVATVDEGTGTKAQIPGVRVAGKTGTAEHGEGRRAHAWFISYAPADDPQIAVAVIVEDGGVSGSETSGGSVAAPIAKQVMEARLK
;
A
#
# COMPACT_ATOMS: atom_id res chain seq x y z
N MET A 1 1.08 -1.04 4.19
CA MET A 1 0.74 -0.57 2.84
C MET A 1 1.29 -1.48 1.74
N PHE A 2 2.54 -1.91 1.81
CA PHE A 2 3.17 -2.78 0.80
C PHE A 2 2.40 -4.09 0.54
N LYS A 3 1.62 -4.56 1.50
CA LYS A 3 0.66 -5.68 1.33
C LYS A 3 -0.29 -5.53 0.13
N VAL A 4 -0.56 -4.29 -0.33
CA VAL A 4 -1.33 -4.06 -1.58
C VAL A 4 -0.56 -4.57 -2.80
N VAL A 5 0.77 -4.37 -2.84
CA VAL A 5 1.64 -4.88 -3.91
C VAL A 5 1.71 -6.40 -3.87
N VAL A 6 1.78 -7.00 -2.67
CA VAL A 6 1.78 -8.47 -2.50
C VAL A 6 0.44 -9.08 -2.94
N ALA A 7 -0.69 -8.49 -2.54
CA ALA A 7 -2.01 -8.94 -2.99
C ALA A 7 -2.16 -8.79 -4.51
N ALA A 8 -1.66 -7.69 -5.08
CA ALA A 8 -1.65 -7.47 -6.53
C ALA A 8 -0.86 -8.59 -7.27
N ALA A 9 0.30 -8.98 -6.74
CA ALA A 9 1.09 -10.08 -7.29
C ALA A 9 0.30 -11.41 -7.26
N ALA A 10 -0.24 -11.75 -6.10
CA ALA A 10 -0.99 -13.00 -5.91
C ALA A 10 -2.23 -13.09 -6.80
N LEU A 11 -3.03 -12.01 -6.87
CA LEU A 11 -4.23 -11.96 -7.71
C LEU A 11 -3.91 -11.96 -9.21
N SER A 12 -2.77 -11.37 -9.61
CA SER A 12 -2.35 -11.31 -11.02
C SER A 12 -1.85 -12.64 -11.54
N ASP A 13 -1.29 -13.50 -10.69
CA ASP A 13 -0.89 -14.87 -11.04
C ASP A 13 -2.10 -15.76 -11.36
N GLY A 14 -3.25 -15.47 -10.76
CA GLY A 14 -4.51 -16.19 -10.99
C GLY A 14 -4.67 -17.46 -10.14
N GLU A 15 -3.68 -17.81 -9.31
CA GLU A 15 -3.77 -18.89 -8.34
C GLU A 15 -4.56 -18.50 -7.09
N TYR A 16 -4.66 -17.17 -6.82
CA TYR A 16 -5.33 -16.61 -5.65
C TYR A 16 -6.52 -15.75 -6.05
N THR A 17 -7.52 -15.73 -5.17
CA THR A 17 -8.70 -14.85 -5.21
C THR A 17 -8.86 -14.16 -3.86
N GLU A 18 -9.77 -13.20 -3.75
CA GLU A 18 -10.09 -12.56 -2.47
C GLU A 18 -10.56 -13.54 -1.39
N ASP A 19 -11.13 -14.70 -1.81
CA ASP A 19 -11.63 -15.76 -0.92
C ASP A 19 -10.59 -16.83 -0.59
N SER A 20 -9.39 -16.77 -1.18
CA SER A 20 -8.31 -17.73 -0.88
C SER A 20 -7.96 -17.73 0.59
N VAL A 21 -7.99 -18.91 1.21
CA VAL A 21 -7.73 -19.08 2.65
C VAL A 21 -6.24 -19.11 2.91
N LEU A 22 -5.81 -18.29 3.86
CA LEU A 22 -4.42 -18.11 4.29
C LEU A 22 -4.30 -18.38 5.80
N PRO A 23 -3.12 -18.81 6.30
CA PRO A 23 -2.88 -18.94 7.72
C PRO A 23 -2.86 -17.56 8.39
N GLY A 24 -3.51 -17.45 9.53
CA GLY A 24 -3.57 -16.23 10.34
C GLY A 24 -3.32 -16.49 11.83
N PRO A 25 -2.25 -17.24 12.21
CA PRO A 25 -1.92 -17.46 13.62
C PRO A 25 -1.47 -16.16 14.31
N ALA A 26 -1.25 -16.20 15.62
CA ALA A 26 -0.67 -15.06 16.36
C ALA A 26 0.76 -14.73 15.87
N ALA A 27 1.53 -15.75 15.48
CA ALA A 27 2.84 -15.61 14.88
C ALA A 27 3.05 -16.73 13.86
N LEU A 28 3.74 -16.41 12.76
CA LEU A 28 4.16 -17.36 11.73
C LEU A 28 5.61 -17.77 11.98
N ASP A 29 5.85 -19.06 12.09
CA ASP A 29 7.22 -19.60 12.16
C ASP A 29 7.92 -19.38 10.82
N LEU A 30 9.11 -18.80 10.87
CA LEU A 30 9.90 -18.56 9.66
C LEU A 30 10.84 -19.75 9.39
N PRO A 31 10.94 -20.22 8.14
CA PRO A 31 11.74 -21.39 7.81
C PRO A 31 13.22 -21.12 8.05
N LEU A 32 13.97 -22.17 8.41
CA LEU A 32 15.42 -22.17 8.61
C LEU A 32 15.94 -21.23 9.72
N THR A 33 15.07 -20.76 10.60
CA THR A 33 15.40 -19.88 11.72
C THR A 33 14.48 -20.16 12.91
N SER A 34 14.87 -19.74 14.11
CA SER A 34 14.00 -19.72 15.28
C SER A 34 13.16 -18.44 15.40
N ALA A 35 13.29 -17.51 14.44
CA ALA A 35 12.51 -16.29 14.43
C ALA A 35 11.07 -16.55 13.97
N THR A 36 10.16 -15.72 14.45
CA THR A 36 8.76 -15.72 14.04
C THR A 36 8.37 -14.38 13.48
N LEU A 37 7.33 -14.34 12.66
CA LEU A 37 6.68 -13.11 12.20
C LEU A 37 5.39 -12.92 12.99
N PRO A 38 5.38 -12.05 14.03
CA PRO A 38 4.21 -11.83 14.85
C PRO A 38 3.13 -11.03 14.11
N ASN A 39 1.88 -11.29 14.48
CA ASN A 39 0.79 -10.39 14.13
C ASN A 39 0.78 -9.18 15.07
N HIS A 40 0.05 -8.13 14.72
CA HIS A 40 -0.16 -7.00 15.62
C HIS A 40 -0.85 -7.47 16.92
N ASP A 41 -0.41 -6.96 18.04
CA ASP A 41 -0.88 -7.32 19.40
C ASP A 41 -0.71 -8.81 19.78
N ASP A 42 0.12 -9.58 19.06
CA ASP A 42 0.40 -11.00 19.32
C ASP A 42 -0.87 -11.88 19.41
N VAL A 43 -1.92 -11.51 18.66
CA VAL A 43 -3.19 -12.27 18.59
C VAL A 43 -3.39 -12.85 17.19
N PRO A 44 -4.10 -14.00 17.06
CA PRO A 44 -4.46 -14.52 15.74
C PRO A 44 -5.34 -13.54 14.96
N CYS A 45 -5.23 -13.57 13.63
CA CYS A 45 -6.00 -12.70 12.74
C CYS A 45 -7.50 -13.05 12.72
N SER A 46 -7.86 -14.24 13.19
CA SER A 46 -9.23 -14.71 13.39
C SER A 46 -9.27 -15.75 14.52
N PRO A 47 -10.46 -16.04 15.07
CA PRO A 47 -10.60 -17.08 16.09
C PRO A 47 -10.23 -18.49 15.61
N THR A 48 -10.29 -18.77 14.32
CA THR A 48 -9.96 -20.07 13.72
C THR A 48 -8.47 -20.20 13.38
N GLY A 49 -7.72 -19.11 13.39
CA GLY A 49 -6.33 -19.08 12.91
C GLY A 49 -6.20 -19.12 11.38
N GLU A 50 -7.30 -18.99 10.64
CA GLU A 50 -7.35 -18.91 9.19
C GLU A 50 -8.13 -17.67 8.76
N VAL A 51 -7.74 -17.01 7.67
CA VAL A 51 -8.40 -15.83 7.10
C VAL A 51 -8.46 -15.91 5.60
N THR A 52 -9.47 -15.33 4.97
CA THR A 52 -9.42 -15.09 3.51
C THR A 52 -8.41 -13.98 3.21
N LEU A 53 -7.94 -13.91 1.96
CA LEU A 53 -7.06 -12.81 1.53
C LEU A 53 -7.70 -11.44 1.79
N LYS A 54 -9.00 -11.31 1.53
CA LYS A 54 -9.79 -10.11 1.86
C LYS A 54 -9.75 -9.79 3.35
N GLN A 55 -10.07 -10.76 4.21
CA GLN A 55 -10.02 -10.56 5.66
C GLN A 55 -8.61 -10.21 6.14
N ALA A 56 -7.57 -10.87 5.58
CA ALA A 56 -6.17 -10.57 5.88
C ALA A 56 -5.80 -9.12 5.53
N MET A 57 -6.36 -8.58 4.42
CA MET A 57 -6.17 -7.17 4.05
C MET A 57 -6.88 -6.23 5.03
N VAL A 58 -8.13 -6.54 5.39
CA VAL A 58 -9.00 -5.76 6.30
C VAL A 58 -8.37 -5.60 7.68
N VAL A 59 -7.93 -6.72 8.29
CA VAL A 59 -7.30 -6.71 9.63
C VAL A 59 -5.79 -6.47 9.57
N SER A 60 -5.23 -6.37 8.38
CA SER A 60 -3.78 -6.19 8.16
C SER A 60 -2.92 -7.34 8.71
N CYS A 61 -3.36 -8.58 8.55
CA CYS A 61 -2.74 -9.80 9.06
C CYS A 61 -1.29 -9.97 8.58
N ASN A 62 -0.31 -9.91 9.48
CA ASN A 62 1.10 -10.10 9.11
C ASN A 62 1.41 -11.56 8.73
N PRO A 63 1.01 -12.58 9.53
CA PRO A 63 1.29 -13.97 9.20
C PRO A 63 0.76 -14.39 7.83
N ALA A 64 -0.47 -13.97 7.49
CA ALA A 64 -1.07 -14.31 6.20
C ALA A 64 -0.28 -13.73 5.02
N PHE A 65 0.14 -12.46 5.12
CA PHE A 65 0.93 -11.83 4.06
C PHE A 65 2.38 -12.30 4.02
N GLY A 66 2.96 -12.69 5.15
CA GLY A 66 4.29 -13.31 5.19
C GLY A 66 4.29 -14.68 4.50
N ASP A 67 3.32 -15.52 4.81
CA ASP A 67 3.12 -16.83 4.16
C ASP A 67 2.83 -16.69 2.66
N LEU A 68 1.90 -15.79 2.30
CA LEU A 68 1.57 -15.49 0.91
C LEU A 68 2.80 -15.06 0.13
N GLY A 69 3.60 -14.13 0.68
CA GLY A 69 4.82 -13.67 0.03
C GLY A 69 5.84 -14.78 -0.21
N MET A 70 6.02 -15.68 0.74
CA MET A 70 6.91 -16.85 0.55
C MET A 70 6.37 -17.79 -0.55
N LYS A 71 5.07 -17.91 -0.69
CA LYS A 71 4.44 -18.77 -1.72
C LYS A 71 4.54 -18.20 -3.11
N ILE A 72 4.28 -16.90 -3.28
CA ILE A 72 4.39 -16.25 -4.61
C ILE A 72 5.86 -16.08 -5.05
N GLY A 73 6.80 -16.00 -4.11
CA GLY A 73 8.23 -15.90 -4.38
C GLY A 73 8.74 -14.47 -4.61
N ALA A 74 10.06 -14.32 -4.46
CA ALA A 74 10.73 -13.02 -4.53
C ALA A 74 10.67 -12.38 -5.93
N ASP A 75 10.74 -13.20 -6.99
CA ASP A 75 10.72 -12.70 -8.35
C ASP A 75 9.35 -12.09 -8.71
N ALA A 76 8.26 -12.81 -8.44
CA ALA A 76 6.90 -12.31 -8.66
C ALA A 76 6.63 -11.02 -7.86
N LEU A 77 7.11 -10.95 -6.62
CA LEU A 77 6.98 -9.75 -5.80
C LEU A 77 7.74 -8.56 -6.39
N ARG A 78 8.98 -8.76 -6.86
CA ARG A 78 9.79 -7.71 -7.49
C ARG A 78 9.22 -7.25 -8.82
N GLU A 79 8.79 -8.20 -9.66
CA GLU A 79 8.13 -7.88 -10.94
C GLU A 79 6.87 -7.06 -10.74
N GLN A 80 6.04 -7.43 -9.76
CA GLN A 80 4.84 -6.67 -9.45
C GLN A 80 5.16 -5.28 -8.89
N ALA A 81 6.16 -5.16 -8.03
CA ALA A 81 6.63 -3.86 -7.53
C ALA A 81 7.14 -2.98 -8.68
N ALA A 82 7.93 -3.53 -9.61
CA ALA A 82 8.42 -2.82 -10.78
C ALA A 82 7.27 -2.31 -11.66
N LYS A 83 6.20 -3.09 -11.87
CA LYS A 83 5.00 -2.64 -12.59
C LYS A 83 4.32 -1.46 -11.91
N PHE A 84 4.44 -1.30 -10.60
CA PHE A 84 3.99 -0.09 -9.89
C PHE A 84 5.02 1.06 -9.91
N GLY A 85 6.16 0.91 -10.59
CA GLY A 85 7.19 1.93 -10.73
C GLY A 85 8.29 1.90 -9.66
N PHE A 86 8.40 0.81 -8.87
CA PHE A 86 9.54 0.64 -7.97
C PHE A 86 10.82 0.45 -8.78
N GLY A 87 11.91 1.05 -8.34
CA GLY A 87 13.19 1.08 -9.04
C GLY A 87 13.36 2.28 -9.96
N ASP A 88 12.28 2.92 -10.38
CA ASP A 88 12.30 4.07 -11.25
C ASP A 88 12.46 5.40 -10.48
N SER A 89 13.06 6.39 -11.16
CA SER A 89 13.09 7.77 -10.70
C SER A 89 12.10 8.59 -11.54
N PRO A 90 10.90 8.91 -11.01
CA PRO A 90 9.96 9.72 -11.78
C PRO A 90 10.56 11.05 -12.20
N SER A 91 10.27 11.45 -13.45
CA SER A 91 10.73 12.74 -14.00
C SER A 91 9.81 13.86 -13.53
N VAL A 92 10.04 14.34 -12.32
CA VAL A 92 9.43 15.56 -11.79
C VAL A 92 10.53 16.60 -11.57
N PRO A 93 10.25 17.92 -11.58
CA PRO A 93 11.29 18.94 -11.43
C PRO A 93 11.85 19.03 -10.00
N MET A 94 11.99 17.87 -9.36
CA MET A 94 12.55 17.65 -8.03
C MET A 94 13.28 16.31 -8.01
N ARG A 95 14.29 16.18 -7.16
CA ARG A 95 14.98 14.91 -6.97
C ARG A 95 14.06 13.93 -6.23
N VAL A 96 13.80 12.78 -6.84
CA VAL A 96 13.06 11.67 -6.24
C VAL A 96 14.02 10.50 -6.06
N THR A 97 14.07 9.96 -4.84
CA THR A 97 14.81 8.73 -4.56
C THR A 97 13.97 7.54 -5.01
N PRO A 98 14.51 6.60 -5.80
CA PRO A 98 13.80 5.38 -6.17
C PRO A 98 13.34 4.59 -4.94
N SER A 99 12.13 4.07 -4.99
CA SER A 99 11.68 3.05 -4.05
C SER A 99 12.25 1.71 -4.43
N SER A 100 12.53 0.83 -3.47
CA SER A 100 13.18 -0.44 -3.73
C SER A 100 12.62 -1.61 -2.95
N VAL A 101 12.67 -2.77 -3.58
CA VAL A 101 12.54 -4.09 -2.96
C VAL A 101 13.92 -4.75 -3.06
N PRO A 102 14.43 -5.42 -2.01
CA PRO A 102 15.74 -6.06 -2.06
C PRO A 102 15.87 -7.04 -3.22
N ALA A 103 17.06 -7.07 -3.84
CA ALA A 103 17.34 -7.91 -5.00
C ALA A 103 17.39 -9.41 -4.64
N GLU A 104 17.95 -9.72 -3.48
CA GLU A 104 18.07 -11.07 -2.97
C GLU A 104 17.35 -11.20 -1.64
N LEU A 105 16.49 -12.20 -1.51
CA LEU A 105 15.68 -12.46 -0.32
C LEU A 105 15.65 -13.95 -0.08
N ASP A 106 16.10 -14.38 1.10
CA ASP A 106 15.76 -15.70 1.61
C ASP A 106 14.30 -15.75 2.08
N ALA A 107 13.80 -16.91 2.45
CA ALA A 107 12.40 -17.06 2.81
C ALA A 107 11.98 -16.22 4.04
N PRO A 108 12.75 -16.14 5.15
CA PRO A 108 12.48 -15.23 6.26
C PRO A 108 12.45 -13.75 5.85
N GLN A 109 13.43 -13.33 5.05
CA GLN A 109 13.52 -11.96 4.56
C GLN A 109 12.35 -11.62 3.63
N LEU A 110 11.96 -12.58 2.78
CA LEU A 110 10.81 -12.43 1.89
C LEU A 110 9.50 -12.29 2.67
N ALA A 111 9.30 -13.09 3.73
CA ALA A 111 8.13 -12.97 4.60
C ALA A 111 8.05 -11.57 5.24
N GLN A 112 9.16 -11.05 5.75
CA GLN A 112 9.22 -9.70 6.33
C GLN A 112 9.04 -8.61 5.26
N SER A 113 9.67 -8.75 4.09
CA SER A 113 9.50 -7.83 2.97
C SER A 113 8.04 -7.77 2.51
N SER A 114 7.32 -8.89 2.54
CA SER A 114 5.91 -8.97 2.14
C SER A 114 4.95 -8.21 3.05
N ILE A 115 5.36 -7.88 4.26
CA ILE A 115 4.61 -6.97 5.12
C ILE A 115 5.14 -5.51 5.05
N GLY A 116 6.14 -5.24 4.20
CA GLY A 116 6.76 -3.92 4.04
C GLY A 116 7.80 -3.59 5.09
N GLN A 117 8.42 -4.61 5.68
CA GLN A 117 9.53 -4.52 6.63
C GLN A 117 10.85 -4.99 5.98
N TYR A 118 11.83 -5.35 6.79
CA TYR A 118 13.18 -5.67 6.35
C TYR A 118 13.81 -4.47 5.63
N ASP A 119 14.14 -4.55 4.35
CA ASP A 119 14.78 -3.46 3.59
C ASP A 119 13.90 -2.97 2.40
N VAL A 120 12.59 -3.10 2.50
CA VAL A 120 11.66 -2.46 1.57
C VAL A 120 11.64 -0.96 1.86
N ARG A 121 12.05 -0.15 0.88
CA ARG A 121 12.12 1.31 1.00
C ARG A 121 11.16 1.98 0.04
N VAL A 122 10.32 2.86 0.56
CA VAL A 122 9.29 3.53 -0.24
C VAL A 122 9.28 5.03 0.03
N THR A 123 8.98 5.81 -1.01
CA THR A 123 8.65 7.22 -0.86
C THR A 123 7.12 7.40 -0.76
N PRO A 124 6.63 8.49 -0.14
CA PRO A 124 5.21 8.82 -0.17
C PRO A 124 4.66 8.92 -1.60
N MET A 125 5.42 9.50 -2.53
CA MET A 125 5.04 9.57 -3.94
C MET A 125 4.80 8.17 -4.53
N GLN A 126 5.73 7.24 -4.32
CA GLN A 126 5.58 5.86 -4.81
C GLN A 126 4.32 5.21 -4.28
N MET A 127 4.01 5.41 -3.00
CA MET A 127 2.82 4.81 -2.41
C MET A 127 1.53 5.51 -2.87
N ALA A 128 1.59 6.80 -3.20
CA ALA A 128 0.49 7.49 -3.87
C ALA A 128 0.29 6.96 -5.30
N MET A 129 1.36 6.66 -6.03
CA MET A 129 1.30 6.03 -7.36
C MET A 129 0.68 4.62 -7.30
N VAL A 130 0.98 3.82 -6.26
CA VAL A 130 0.32 2.52 -6.05
C VAL A 130 -1.18 2.69 -5.85
N ALA A 131 -1.59 3.62 -4.98
CA ALA A 131 -3.01 3.91 -4.74
C ALA A 131 -3.70 4.43 -6.01
N ALA A 132 -3.06 5.36 -6.75
CA ALA A 132 -3.57 5.93 -8.00
C ALA A 132 -3.67 4.86 -9.10
N GLY A 133 -2.70 3.96 -9.19
CA GLY A 133 -2.72 2.86 -10.17
C GLY A 133 -3.89 1.91 -9.94
N VAL A 134 -4.16 1.52 -8.69
CA VAL A 134 -5.34 0.71 -8.36
C VAL A 134 -6.62 1.49 -8.69
N ALA A 135 -6.72 2.75 -8.27
CA ALA A 135 -7.85 3.65 -8.55
C ALA A 135 -8.11 3.83 -10.06
N ASN A 136 -7.06 3.81 -10.87
CA ASN A 136 -7.10 3.95 -12.32
C ASN A 136 -7.15 2.60 -13.05
N ARG A 137 -7.88 1.63 -12.49
CA ARG A 137 -8.11 0.30 -13.06
C ARG A 137 -6.81 -0.46 -13.41
N GLY A 138 -5.77 -0.24 -12.60
CA GLY A 138 -4.47 -0.87 -12.71
C GLY A 138 -3.44 -0.14 -13.58
N THR A 139 -3.83 0.92 -14.26
CA THR A 139 -2.92 1.74 -15.07
C THR A 139 -2.18 2.75 -14.18
N VAL A 140 -0.88 2.66 -14.10
CA VAL A 140 -0.01 3.62 -13.42
C VAL A 140 0.41 4.70 -14.41
N MET A 141 0.17 5.96 -14.04
CA MET A 141 0.56 7.12 -14.84
C MET A 141 1.89 7.70 -14.34
N SER A 142 2.67 8.24 -15.24
CA SER A 142 3.88 9.00 -14.89
C SER A 142 3.49 10.28 -14.16
N PRO A 143 4.01 10.55 -12.95
CA PRO A 143 3.68 11.74 -12.21
C PRO A 143 4.35 12.98 -12.82
N TYR A 144 3.68 14.12 -12.77
CA TYR A 144 4.23 15.44 -13.12
C TYR A 144 3.76 16.50 -12.13
N LEU A 145 4.52 17.58 -11.96
CA LEU A 145 4.20 18.70 -11.07
C LEU A 145 3.85 19.98 -11.85
N VAL A 146 4.40 20.17 -13.03
CA VAL A 146 4.15 21.33 -13.86
C VAL A 146 3.15 20.96 -14.94
N GLN A 147 1.97 21.52 -14.91
CA GLN A 147 0.94 21.26 -15.90
C GLN A 147 1.23 21.99 -17.21
N SER A 148 1.66 23.26 -17.13
CA SER A 148 2.01 24.05 -18.30
C SER A 148 3.00 25.16 -17.97
N VAL A 149 3.78 25.55 -18.95
CA VAL A 149 4.64 26.72 -18.93
C VAL A 149 4.04 27.76 -19.88
N ILE A 150 3.77 28.96 -19.36
CA ILE A 150 3.10 30.04 -20.08
C ILE A 150 4.08 31.18 -20.31
N GLY A 151 4.15 31.68 -21.54
CA GLY A 151 4.93 32.86 -21.93
C GLY A 151 4.38 34.18 -21.39
N SER A 152 5.15 35.25 -21.51
CA SER A 152 4.74 36.60 -21.09
C SER A 152 3.55 37.17 -21.89
N ASP A 153 3.32 36.61 -23.07
CA ASP A 153 2.18 36.93 -23.94
C ASP A 153 0.96 36.01 -23.70
N LEU A 154 1.00 35.20 -22.63
CA LEU A 154 0.02 34.19 -22.26
C LEU A 154 -0.09 32.98 -23.22
N SER A 155 0.82 32.87 -24.19
CA SER A 155 0.91 31.66 -25.02
C SER A 155 1.40 30.48 -24.19
N VAL A 156 0.88 29.27 -24.44
CA VAL A 156 1.39 28.04 -23.84
C VAL A 156 2.68 27.67 -24.57
N ILE A 157 3.81 27.69 -23.85
CA ILE A 157 5.14 27.28 -24.36
C ILE A 157 5.28 25.76 -24.30
N GLU A 158 4.84 25.17 -23.18
CA GLU A 158 4.92 23.73 -22.92
C GLU A 158 3.71 23.30 -22.09
N SER A 159 3.23 22.09 -22.31
CA SER A 159 2.16 21.47 -21.54
C SER A 159 2.56 20.03 -21.20
N ALA A 160 2.28 19.60 -19.98
CA ALA A 160 2.44 18.20 -19.61
C ALA A 160 1.49 17.34 -20.44
N ASP A 161 2.02 16.26 -20.98
CA ASP A 161 1.25 15.20 -21.65
C ASP A 161 1.18 13.99 -20.72
N PRO A 162 -0.03 13.65 -20.20
CA PRO A 162 -0.18 12.49 -19.33
C PRO A 162 0.25 11.21 -20.05
N THR A 163 1.27 10.54 -19.52
CA THR A 163 1.83 9.32 -20.10
C THR A 163 1.63 8.14 -19.17
N GLU A 164 1.26 7.00 -19.75
CA GLU A 164 1.19 5.72 -19.04
C GLU A 164 2.62 5.23 -18.74
N LEU A 165 2.86 4.85 -17.48
CA LEU A 165 4.08 4.18 -17.08
C LEU A 165 3.96 2.67 -17.32
N SER A 166 2.84 2.08 -16.87
CA SER A 166 2.59 0.64 -16.97
C SER A 166 1.12 0.29 -16.71
N GLN A 167 0.70 -0.89 -17.17
CA GLN A 167 -0.47 -1.59 -16.66
C GLN A 167 -0.01 -2.53 -15.54
N ALA A 168 -0.04 -2.05 -14.28
CA ALA A 168 0.47 -2.82 -13.14
C ALA A 168 -0.36 -4.06 -12.83
N VAL A 169 -1.68 -3.97 -12.94
CA VAL A 169 -2.62 -5.09 -12.79
C VAL A 169 -3.75 -4.98 -13.80
N SER A 170 -4.44 -6.07 -14.09
CA SER A 170 -5.65 -6.02 -14.94
C SER A 170 -6.78 -5.23 -14.26
N PRO A 171 -7.75 -4.68 -15.02
CA PRO A 171 -8.92 -4.02 -14.44
C PRO A 171 -9.67 -4.90 -13.42
N ARG A 172 -9.80 -6.20 -13.67
CA ARG A 172 -10.42 -7.15 -12.73
C ARG A 172 -9.67 -7.19 -11.40
N VAL A 173 -8.35 -7.30 -11.42
CA VAL A 173 -7.52 -7.32 -10.20
C VAL A 173 -7.58 -5.98 -9.48
N ALA A 174 -7.63 -4.87 -10.21
CA ALA A 174 -7.81 -3.54 -9.60
C ALA A 174 -9.17 -3.40 -8.90
N ASP A 175 -10.25 -3.96 -9.48
CA ASP A 175 -11.58 -3.97 -8.88
C ASP A 175 -11.58 -4.83 -7.59
N GLU A 176 -10.97 -6.04 -7.60
CA GLU A 176 -10.82 -6.89 -6.41
C GLU A 176 -9.98 -6.21 -5.31
N LEU A 177 -8.88 -5.56 -5.68
CA LEU A 177 -8.08 -4.76 -4.73
C LEU A 177 -8.90 -3.61 -4.15
N THR A 178 -9.71 -2.93 -4.98
CA THR A 178 -10.59 -1.84 -4.56
C THR A 178 -11.57 -2.31 -3.49
N ASP A 179 -12.23 -3.45 -3.71
CA ASP A 179 -13.19 -4.02 -2.75
C ASP A 179 -12.53 -4.39 -1.41
N MET A 180 -11.31 -4.93 -1.43
CA MET A 180 -10.54 -5.20 -0.23
C MET A 180 -10.13 -3.90 0.50
N LEU A 181 -9.74 -2.86 -0.24
CA LEU A 181 -9.33 -1.57 0.32
C LEU A 181 -10.53 -0.79 0.88
N VAL A 182 -11.69 -0.88 0.23
CA VAL A 182 -12.95 -0.30 0.75
C VAL A 182 -13.34 -1.02 2.04
N ALA A 183 -13.34 -2.35 2.08
CA ALA A 183 -13.62 -3.12 3.28
C ALA A 183 -12.65 -2.77 4.43
N THR A 184 -11.36 -2.49 4.12
CA THR A 184 -10.38 -2.04 5.11
C THR A 184 -10.78 -0.70 5.76
N VAL A 185 -11.42 0.21 5.01
CA VAL A 185 -11.90 1.48 5.53
C VAL A 185 -13.26 1.33 6.21
N ASP A 186 -14.14 0.48 5.69
CA ASP A 186 -15.49 0.34 6.23
C ASP A 186 -15.52 -0.38 7.58
N GLU A 187 -14.76 -1.45 7.73
CA GLU A 187 -14.83 -2.33 8.92
C GLU A 187 -13.46 -2.75 9.49
N GLY A 188 -12.36 -2.31 8.86
CA GLY A 188 -11.01 -2.72 9.23
C GLY A 188 -10.19 -1.65 9.94
N THR A 189 -8.88 -1.72 9.71
CA THR A 189 -7.90 -0.84 10.36
C THR A 189 -7.97 0.62 9.89
N GLY A 190 -8.69 0.91 8.79
CA GLY A 190 -8.79 2.23 8.16
C GLY A 190 -10.02 3.07 8.51
N THR A 191 -10.85 2.66 9.47
CA THR A 191 -12.18 3.26 9.74
C THR A 191 -12.16 4.77 9.99
N LYS A 192 -11.06 5.34 10.48
CA LYS A 192 -10.92 6.78 10.69
C LYS A 192 -10.78 7.60 9.39
N ALA A 193 -10.65 6.93 8.23
CA ALA A 193 -10.67 7.58 6.92
C ALA A 193 -12.07 7.64 6.28
N GLN A 194 -13.10 7.09 6.91
CA GLN A 194 -14.48 7.12 6.40
C GLN A 194 -14.96 8.56 6.20
N ILE A 195 -15.57 8.80 5.03
CA ILE A 195 -16.22 10.08 4.68
C ILE A 195 -17.71 9.80 4.47
N PRO A 196 -18.62 10.48 5.18
CA PRO A 196 -20.06 10.26 5.01
C PRO A 196 -20.51 10.41 3.55
N GLY A 197 -21.16 9.37 3.02
CA GLY A 197 -21.68 9.36 1.66
C GLY A 197 -20.65 9.15 0.55
N VAL A 198 -19.37 8.85 0.89
CA VAL A 198 -18.30 8.58 -0.06
C VAL A 198 -17.67 7.23 0.24
N ARG A 199 -17.61 6.34 -0.74
CA ARG A 199 -16.82 5.11 -0.61
C ARG A 199 -15.33 5.47 -0.69
N VAL A 200 -14.59 5.14 0.35
CA VAL A 200 -13.14 5.40 0.44
C VAL A 200 -12.40 4.07 0.40
N ALA A 201 -11.44 3.93 -0.48
CA ALA A 201 -10.52 2.81 -0.49
C ALA A 201 -9.22 3.22 0.21
N GLY A 202 -8.67 2.35 1.09
CA GLY A 202 -7.43 2.70 1.79
C GLY A 202 -6.77 1.54 2.53
N LYS A 203 -5.50 1.73 2.86
CA LYS A 203 -4.70 0.76 3.62
C LYS A 203 -3.79 1.45 4.61
N THR A 204 -3.85 1.01 5.85
CA THR A 204 -2.95 1.41 6.93
C THR A 204 -1.58 0.76 6.79
N GLY A 205 -0.57 1.39 7.38
CA GLY A 205 0.75 0.82 7.58
C GLY A 205 1.35 1.34 8.87
N THR A 206 2.11 0.48 9.53
CA THR A 206 2.94 0.82 10.69
C THR A 206 4.32 0.26 10.38
N ALA A 207 5.32 1.12 10.28
CA ALA A 207 6.68 0.74 9.91
C ALA A 207 7.61 0.98 11.08
N GLU A 208 8.10 -0.10 11.67
CA GLU A 208 9.09 -0.05 12.74
C GLU A 208 10.47 0.32 12.16
N HIS A 209 11.22 1.13 12.89
CA HIS A 209 12.56 1.53 12.50
C HIS A 209 13.41 1.87 13.73
N GLY A 210 14.50 1.17 13.93
CA GLY A 210 15.44 1.35 15.03
C GLY A 210 14.87 0.98 16.41
N GLU A 211 15.73 0.49 17.29
CA GLU A 211 15.36 0.14 18.65
C GLU A 211 14.93 1.38 19.44
N GLY A 212 13.83 1.27 20.18
CA GLY A 212 13.31 2.33 21.05
C GLY A 212 12.69 3.53 20.34
N ARG A 213 12.61 3.53 19.01
CA ARG A 213 11.92 4.55 18.24
C ARG A 213 10.46 4.17 18.00
N ARG A 214 9.60 5.18 17.88
CA ARG A 214 8.20 4.95 17.51
C ARG A 214 8.10 4.61 16.03
N ALA A 215 7.18 3.73 15.70
CA ALA A 215 6.93 3.38 14.31
C ALA A 215 6.45 4.57 13.47
N HIS A 216 6.78 4.59 12.18
CA HIS A 216 6.17 5.51 11.24
C HIS A 216 4.73 5.09 10.96
N ALA A 217 3.79 6.02 11.12
CA ALA A 217 2.39 5.81 10.80
C ALA A 217 2.13 6.16 9.33
N TRP A 218 1.58 5.22 8.58
CA TRP A 218 1.30 5.37 7.15
C TRP A 218 -0.16 5.12 6.81
N PHE A 219 -0.66 5.82 5.80
CA PHE A 219 -1.94 5.53 5.18
C PHE A 219 -1.90 5.86 3.70
N ILE A 220 -2.40 4.96 2.86
CA ILE A 220 -2.67 5.24 1.46
C ILE A 220 -4.16 5.10 1.20
N SER A 221 -4.70 5.93 0.32
CA SER A 221 -6.12 5.93 0.02
C SER A 221 -6.42 6.61 -1.30
N TYR A 222 -7.63 6.38 -1.79
CA TYR A 222 -8.24 7.17 -2.85
C TYR A 222 -9.75 7.27 -2.66
N ALA A 223 -10.34 8.29 -3.23
CA ALA A 223 -11.76 8.56 -3.11
C ALA A 223 -12.30 9.44 -4.27
N PRO A 224 -13.60 9.30 -4.63
CA PRO A 224 -14.47 8.16 -4.33
C PRO A 224 -13.93 6.87 -4.95
N ALA A 225 -14.23 5.70 -4.37
CA ALA A 225 -13.74 4.42 -4.92
C ALA A 225 -14.38 4.10 -6.29
N ASP A 226 -15.59 4.57 -6.52
CA ASP A 226 -16.37 4.32 -7.76
C ASP A 226 -16.01 5.26 -8.90
N ASP A 227 -15.55 6.50 -8.59
CA ASP A 227 -15.12 7.52 -9.55
C ASP A 227 -13.95 8.31 -8.95
N PRO A 228 -12.74 7.75 -8.93
CA PRO A 228 -11.61 8.31 -8.20
C PRO A 228 -11.20 9.71 -8.68
N GLN A 229 -11.18 10.68 -7.74
CA GLN A 229 -10.79 12.05 -7.98
C GLN A 229 -9.49 12.45 -7.31
N ILE A 230 -9.04 11.65 -6.33
CA ILE A 230 -7.83 11.90 -5.57
C ILE A 230 -7.26 10.58 -5.02
N ALA A 231 -5.94 10.43 -5.13
CA ALA A 231 -5.18 9.43 -4.39
C ALA A 231 -4.21 10.14 -3.43
N VAL A 232 -4.07 9.60 -2.22
CA VAL A 232 -3.30 10.20 -1.13
C VAL A 232 -2.41 9.17 -0.48
N ALA A 233 -1.16 9.55 -0.18
CA ALA A 233 -0.29 8.82 0.72
C ALA A 233 0.16 9.76 1.85
N VAL A 234 -0.01 9.32 3.09
CA VAL A 234 0.38 10.06 4.29
C VAL A 234 1.40 9.26 5.06
N ILE A 235 2.48 9.90 5.47
CA ILE A 235 3.41 9.40 6.49
C ILE A 235 3.45 10.39 7.65
N VAL A 236 3.42 9.86 8.87
CA VAL A 236 3.76 10.62 10.08
C VAL A 236 4.95 9.91 10.71
N GLU A 237 6.12 10.54 10.57
CA GLU A 237 7.37 10.01 11.09
C GLU A 237 7.37 9.98 12.61
N ASP A 238 7.97 8.91 13.18
CA ASP A 238 8.01 8.68 14.63
C ASP A 238 6.63 8.79 15.32
N GLY A 239 5.56 8.49 14.57
CA GLY A 239 4.19 8.45 15.05
C GLY A 239 3.61 9.77 15.58
N GLY A 240 4.29 10.89 15.33
CA GLY A 240 3.84 12.19 15.82
C GLY A 240 3.94 12.35 17.35
N VAL A 241 3.24 13.35 17.88
CA VAL A 241 3.28 13.70 19.30
C VAL A 241 2.40 12.77 20.12
N SER A 242 3.03 12.00 20.99
CA SER A 242 2.53 11.21 22.14
C SER A 242 1.10 10.64 22.16
N GLY A 243 1.05 9.34 22.32
CA GLY A 243 -0.07 8.49 22.68
C GLY A 243 0.36 7.04 22.56
N SER A 244 -0.21 6.16 23.33
CA SER A 244 0.19 4.76 23.48
C SER A 244 -0.09 3.90 22.25
N GLU A 245 -0.78 4.40 21.23
CA GLU A 245 -1.16 3.62 20.03
C GLU A 245 -0.88 4.41 18.75
N THR A 246 0.38 4.41 18.33
CA THR A 246 0.77 4.99 17.06
C THR A 246 0.62 3.99 15.94
N SER A 247 -0.44 4.11 15.17
CA SER A 247 -0.68 3.30 13.99
C SER A 247 -1.10 4.16 12.80
N GLY A 248 -1.00 3.59 11.60
CA GLY A 248 -1.51 4.25 10.40
C GLY A 248 -2.99 4.62 10.52
N GLY A 249 -3.80 3.76 11.15
CA GLY A 249 -5.23 4.00 11.37
C GLY A 249 -5.51 5.10 12.37
N SER A 250 -4.70 5.23 13.44
CA SER A 250 -4.94 6.23 14.49
C SER A 250 -4.47 7.62 14.10
N VAL A 251 -3.39 7.75 13.32
CA VAL A 251 -2.69 9.02 13.06
C VAL A 251 -2.78 9.45 11.60
N ALA A 252 -2.41 8.59 10.65
CA ALA A 252 -2.31 8.96 9.24
C ALA A 252 -3.67 8.96 8.52
N ALA A 253 -4.58 8.04 8.86
CA ALA A 253 -5.89 7.96 8.23
C ALA A 253 -6.76 9.22 8.43
N PRO A 254 -6.83 9.86 9.63
CA PRO A 254 -7.56 11.11 9.80
C PRO A 254 -7.02 12.26 8.95
N ILE A 255 -5.69 12.31 8.72
CA ILE A 255 -5.06 13.32 7.88
C ILE A 255 -5.45 13.09 6.42
N ALA A 256 -5.36 11.84 5.94
CA ALA A 256 -5.78 11.49 4.59
C ALA A 256 -7.26 11.82 4.35
N LYS A 257 -8.13 11.54 5.33
CA LYS A 257 -9.54 11.93 5.28
C LYS A 257 -9.72 13.42 5.02
N GLN A 258 -9.05 14.28 5.80
CA GLN A 258 -9.16 15.74 5.65
C GLN A 258 -8.70 16.22 4.27
N VAL A 259 -7.62 15.62 3.73
CA VAL A 259 -7.11 15.93 2.39
C VAL A 259 -8.13 15.53 1.31
N MET A 260 -8.70 14.30 1.40
CA MET A 260 -9.72 13.84 0.48
C MET A 260 -10.98 14.69 0.55
N GLU A 261 -11.49 15.02 1.75
CA GLU A 261 -12.65 15.91 1.94
C GLU A 261 -12.43 17.31 1.35
N ALA A 262 -11.22 17.85 1.43
CA ALA A 262 -10.91 19.16 0.84
C ALA A 262 -10.94 19.15 -0.69
N ARG A 263 -10.60 18.02 -1.32
CA ARG A 263 -10.63 17.88 -2.79
C ARG A 263 -12.05 17.59 -3.32
N LEU A 264 -12.87 16.89 -2.53
CA LEU A 264 -14.20 16.44 -2.94
C LEU A 264 -15.32 17.46 -2.70
N LYS A 265 -15.01 18.58 -2.06
CA LYS A 265 -15.91 19.76 -1.91
C LYS A 265 -15.91 20.60 -3.18
#